data_ea5dff9995f50079963ab8b89ad6d6fd
#
_entry.id   ea5dff9995f50079963ab8b89ad6d6fd
#
_cell.length_a   1.000
_cell.length_b   1.000
_cell.length_c   1.000
_cell.angle_alpha   90.00
_cell.angle_beta   90.00
_cell.angle_gamma   90.00
#
_symmetry.space_group_name_H-M   'P 1'
#
loop_
_entity.id
_entity.type
_entity.pdbx_description
1 polymer ?
#
loop_
_entity_poly.entity_id
_entity_poly.type
_entity_poly.pdbx_seq_one_letter_code
_entity_poly.pdbx_strand_id
1 'polypeptide(L)'
;VTRVERWPKLLHGPIELSDCVVQGQADQDLVVLAAKLTAGKRSVGVEVVVNDREVDVIELHPEPEDALAVLRNGFEVTEAPLTPEEFRSQVEAALIVRADRGAWIRERVPELLELGTDPRPDLPERAVQLRRWLGLPAYEPLPRMSTADPLPLVLPPPVPVTGFRLAVALSEPDDAIWRRLEVRSDVTLAGLHRILAAAFDRDEREYHRFETTYGGFSVDAQSSEGDRFDDEVTLGQVVTSPGHRLVYEAESWRHWIRIEQLVALPGAPSCLDGERAAPPAECEDHPSFEMLLEALRDPYDEENEELLEELGGQGFDPEWFDKEVVDERLARLS
;
A
#
# COMPACT_ATOMS: atom_id res chain seq x y z
N VAL A 1 -14.31 -22.68 -10.78
CA VAL A 1 -13.59 -21.89 -11.81
C VAL A 1 -14.29 -22.05 -13.14
N THR A 2 -14.72 -20.92 -13.72
CA THR A 2 -15.51 -20.89 -14.94
C THR A 2 -14.58 -20.64 -16.13
N ARG A 3 -14.72 -21.41 -17.22
CA ARG A 3 -13.90 -21.18 -18.43
C ARG A 3 -14.19 -19.79 -19.01
N VAL A 4 -13.16 -19.03 -19.37
CA VAL A 4 -13.23 -17.66 -19.92
C VAL A 4 -14.17 -17.55 -21.13
N GLU A 5 -14.19 -18.56 -21.99
CA GLU A 5 -15.08 -18.63 -23.16
C GLU A 5 -16.58 -18.55 -22.80
N ARG A 6 -16.96 -18.82 -21.56
CA ARG A 6 -18.34 -18.75 -21.08
C ARG A 6 -18.66 -17.42 -20.39
N TRP A 7 -17.66 -16.63 -20.02
CA TRP A 7 -17.86 -15.39 -19.31
C TRP A 7 -18.82 -14.40 -19.98
N PRO A 8 -18.69 -14.13 -21.30
CA PRO A 8 -19.61 -13.21 -21.97
C PRO A 8 -21.09 -13.66 -21.93
N LYS A 9 -21.32 -14.95 -21.65
CA LYS A 9 -22.67 -15.55 -21.59
C LYS A 9 -23.24 -15.64 -20.18
N LEU A 10 -22.44 -15.31 -19.16
CA LEU A 10 -22.88 -15.38 -17.75
C LEU A 10 -23.75 -14.19 -17.38
N LEU A 11 -23.34 -12.99 -17.76
CA LEU A 11 -24.02 -11.75 -17.44
C LEU A 11 -24.32 -10.98 -18.71
N HIS A 12 -25.58 -10.54 -18.87
CA HIS A 12 -26.07 -9.77 -20.02
C HIS A 12 -26.84 -8.55 -19.54
N GLY A 13 -26.58 -7.40 -20.17
CA GLY A 13 -27.19 -6.13 -19.83
C GLY A 13 -26.39 -5.29 -18.85
N PRO A 14 -27.01 -4.28 -18.25
CA PRO A 14 -26.36 -3.47 -17.23
C PRO A 14 -25.91 -4.33 -16.05
N ILE A 15 -24.66 -4.12 -15.61
CA ILE A 15 -24.08 -4.81 -14.46
C ILE A 15 -24.18 -3.92 -13.23
N GLU A 16 -24.79 -4.45 -12.20
CA GLU A 16 -24.82 -3.88 -10.87
C GLU A 16 -23.72 -4.53 -10.01
N LEU A 17 -22.93 -3.71 -9.33
CA LEU A 17 -21.83 -4.11 -8.48
C LEU A 17 -22.23 -3.91 -7.02
N SER A 18 -22.12 -4.95 -6.20
CA SER A 18 -22.44 -4.92 -4.77
C SER A 18 -21.53 -5.84 -3.97
N ASP A 19 -21.65 -5.79 -2.64
CA ASP A 19 -20.91 -6.63 -1.70
C ASP A 19 -19.39 -6.59 -1.97
N CYS A 20 -18.85 -5.39 -2.25
CA CYS A 20 -17.45 -5.19 -2.56
C CYS A 20 -16.64 -5.22 -1.28
N VAL A 21 -15.57 -6.01 -1.28
CA VAL A 21 -14.64 -6.11 -0.14
C VAL A 21 -13.20 -6.16 -0.62
N VAL A 22 -12.31 -5.69 0.22
CA VAL A 22 -10.88 -5.93 0.12
C VAL A 22 -10.45 -6.83 1.26
N GLN A 23 -9.66 -7.84 0.95
CA GLN A 23 -9.06 -8.77 1.89
C GLN A 23 -7.54 -8.73 1.70
N GLY A 24 -6.77 -8.65 2.78
CA GLY A 24 -5.32 -8.62 2.74
C GLY A 24 -4.71 -9.47 3.84
N GLN A 25 -3.55 -10.03 3.60
CA GLN A 25 -2.72 -10.67 4.62
C GLN A 25 -1.80 -9.62 5.25
N ALA A 26 -1.60 -9.71 6.57
CA ALA A 26 -0.85 -8.71 7.32
C ALA A 26 0.62 -8.59 6.90
N ASP A 27 1.19 -9.64 6.34
CA ASP A 27 2.61 -9.85 6.07
C ASP A 27 2.98 -9.99 4.58
N GLN A 28 2.02 -9.83 3.67
CA GLN A 28 2.25 -10.03 2.24
C GLN A 28 1.64 -8.91 1.40
N ASP A 29 2.30 -8.55 0.31
CA ASP A 29 1.79 -7.62 -0.71
C ASP A 29 0.64 -8.23 -1.55
N LEU A 30 -0.05 -9.20 -0.95
CA LEU A 30 -1.16 -9.90 -1.56
C LEU A 30 -2.49 -9.31 -1.08
N VAL A 31 -3.26 -8.77 -2.03
CA VAL A 31 -4.59 -8.23 -1.79
C VAL A 31 -5.59 -8.95 -2.68
N VAL A 32 -6.73 -9.35 -2.12
CA VAL A 32 -7.85 -9.88 -2.88
C VAL A 32 -8.99 -8.88 -2.87
N LEU A 33 -9.40 -8.46 -4.05
CA LEU A 33 -10.60 -7.65 -4.26
C LEU A 33 -11.73 -8.59 -4.68
N ALA A 34 -12.81 -8.62 -3.93
CA ALA A 34 -13.95 -9.46 -4.24
C ALA A 34 -15.24 -8.66 -4.27
N ALA A 35 -16.14 -9.02 -5.19
CA ALA A 35 -17.43 -8.37 -5.32
C ALA A 35 -18.47 -9.30 -5.96
N LYS A 36 -19.74 -8.91 -5.81
CA LYS A 36 -20.86 -9.51 -6.51
C LYS A 36 -21.26 -8.69 -7.73
N LEU A 37 -21.26 -9.33 -8.88
CA LEU A 37 -21.74 -8.78 -10.13
C LEU A 37 -23.14 -9.33 -10.43
N THR A 38 -24.11 -8.46 -10.64
CA THR A 38 -25.51 -8.84 -10.91
C THR A 38 -25.97 -8.27 -12.24
N ALA A 39 -26.59 -9.09 -13.08
CA ALA A 39 -27.28 -8.70 -14.30
C ALA A 39 -28.67 -9.34 -14.37
N GLY A 40 -29.68 -8.56 -14.15
CA GLY A 40 -31.08 -9.05 -14.08
C GLY A 40 -31.29 -10.04 -12.93
N LYS A 41 -31.51 -11.31 -13.26
CA LYS A 41 -31.72 -12.38 -12.25
C LYS A 41 -30.48 -13.23 -11.98
N ARG A 42 -29.35 -12.92 -12.59
CA ARG A 42 -28.10 -13.69 -12.46
C ARG A 42 -27.09 -12.89 -11.69
N SER A 43 -26.45 -13.56 -10.76
CA SER A 43 -25.32 -13.01 -10.03
C SER A 43 -24.13 -13.97 -10.08
N VAL A 44 -22.94 -13.43 -10.06
CA VAL A 44 -21.68 -14.19 -9.92
C VAL A 44 -20.77 -13.43 -8.98
N GLY A 45 -19.89 -14.14 -8.30
CA GLY A 45 -18.78 -13.52 -7.58
C GLY A 45 -17.62 -13.25 -8.53
N VAL A 46 -16.97 -12.11 -8.38
CA VAL A 46 -15.66 -11.84 -9.01
C VAL A 46 -14.60 -11.73 -7.94
N GLU A 47 -13.48 -12.36 -8.21
CA GLU A 47 -12.28 -12.33 -7.40
C GLU A 47 -11.13 -11.82 -8.24
N VAL A 48 -10.41 -10.82 -7.73
CA VAL A 48 -9.23 -10.25 -8.37
C VAL A 48 -8.09 -10.30 -7.35
N VAL A 49 -7.13 -11.15 -7.59
CA VAL A 49 -5.91 -11.24 -6.77
C VAL A 49 -4.90 -10.24 -7.32
N VAL A 50 -4.44 -9.36 -6.47
CA VAL A 50 -3.41 -8.37 -6.76
C VAL A 50 -2.17 -8.74 -5.94
N ASN A 51 -1.05 -8.92 -6.61
CA ASN A 51 0.23 -9.24 -6.00
C ASN A 51 1.27 -8.26 -6.56
N ASP A 52 2.06 -7.65 -5.69
CA ASP A 52 3.06 -6.65 -6.10
C ASP A 52 2.47 -5.62 -7.08
N ARG A 53 1.29 -5.07 -6.74
CA ARG A 53 0.53 -4.04 -7.49
C ARG A 53 -0.09 -4.48 -8.82
N GLU A 54 0.21 -5.66 -9.32
CA GLU A 54 -0.38 -6.14 -10.58
C GLU A 54 -1.45 -7.20 -10.34
N VAL A 55 -2.41 -7.27 -11.26
CA VAL A 55 -3.39 -8.36 -11.25
C VAL A 55 -2.69 -9.66 -11.56
N ASP A 56 -2.78 -10.58 -10.63
CA ASP A 56 -2.21 -11.91 -10.72
C ASP A 56 -3.25 -12.97 -11.15
N VAL A 57 -4.46 -12.83 -10.61
CA VAL A 57 -5.58 -13.74 -10.92
C VAL A 57 -6.87 -12.95 -11.07
N ILE A 58 -7.72 -13.35 -12.00
CA ILE A 58 -9.12 -12.94 -12.09
C ILE A 58 -9.96 -14.21 -12.19
N GLU A 59 -10.82 -14.44 -11.23
CA GLU A 59 -11.73 -15.60 -11.24
C GLU A 59 -13.19 -15.19 -11.09
N LEU A 60 -14.07 -16.04 -11.62
CA LEU A 60 -15.50 -15.93 -11.43
C LEU A 60 -16.03 -17.15 -10.70
N HIS A 61 -16.80 -16.89 -9.68
CA HIS A 61 -17.46 -17.88 -8.87
C HIS A 61 -18.96 -17.88 -9.20
N PRO A 62 -19.55 -19.04 -9.56
CA PRO A 62 -21.00 -19.14 -9.81
C PRO A 62 -21.83 -18.68 -8.62
N GLU A 63 -21.38 -18.96 -7.41
CA GLU A 63 -21.97 -18.49 -6.17
C GLU A 63 -21.15 -17.29 -5.66
N PRO A 64 -21.75 -16.11 -5.51
CA PRO A 64 -21.02 -14.90 -5.09
C PRO A 64 -20.30 -15.04 -3.76
N GLU A 65 -20.83 -15.84 -2.83
CA GLU A 65 -20.28 -16.07 -1.51
C GLU A 65 -18.91 -16.77 -1.56
N ASP A 66 -18.65 -17.56 -2.60
CA ASP A 66 -17.37 -18.24 -2.77
C ASP A 66 -16.23 -17.25 -3.07
N ALA A 67 -16.49 -16.19 -3.85
CA ALA A 67 -15.52 -15.14 -4.10
C ALA A 67 -15.21 -14.33 -2.83
N LEU A 68 -16.22 -14.14 -1.97
CA LEU A 68 -16.08 -13.39 -0.72
C LEU A 68 -15.42 -14.22 0.40
N ALA A 69 -15.22 -15.50 0.20
CA ALA A 69 -14.70 -16.42 1.21
C ALA A 69 -13.23 -16.85 0.97
N VAL A 70 -12.60 -16.40 -0.09
CA VAL A 70 -11.33 -16.94 -0.61
C VAL A 70 -10.20 -16.93 0.42
N LEU A 71 -10.01 -15.87 1.16
CA LEU A 71 -8.92 -15.80 2.14
C LEU A 71 -9.32 -16.18 3.57
N ARG A 72 -10.60 -16.49 3.84
CA ARG A 72 -11.06 -16.80 5.21
C ARG A 72 -10.59 -18.16 5.73
N ASN A 73 -10.05 -19.02 4.87
CA ASN A 73 -9.64 -20.36 5.21
C ASN A 73 -8.17 -20.45 5.65
N GLY A 74 -7.91 -20.10 6.90
CA GLY A 74 -6.67 -20.50 7.58
C GLY A 74 -5.60 -19.42 7.75
N PHE A 75 -5.92 -18.16 7.44
CA PHE A 75 -5.01 -17.02 7.64
C PHE A 75 -5.70 -15.93 8.45
N GLU A 76 -4.94 -15.17 9.25
CA GLU A 76 -5.42 -13.89 9.78
C GLU A 76 -5.54 -12.89 8.63
N VAL A 77 -6.76 -12.64 8.20
CA VAL A 77 -7.06 -11.76 7.07
C VAL A 77 -7.79 -10.54 7.59
N THR A 78 -7.30 -9.36 7.26
CA THR A 78 -8.06 -8.13 7.42
C THR A 78 -9.04 -8.00 6.27
N GLU A 79 -10.33 -7.81 6.58
CA GLU A 79 -11.37 -7.58 5.60
C GLU A 79 -12.00 -6.20 5.84
N ALA A 80 -12.20 -5.44 4.76
CA ALA A 80 -12.90 -4.18 4.81
C ALA A 80 -13.88 -4.03 3.64
N PRO A 81 -15.07 -3.45 3.87
CA PRO A 81 -16.02 -3.17 2.80
C PRO A 81 -15.49 -2.04 1.91
N LEU A 82 -15.83 -2.13 0.63
CA LEU A 82 -15.57 -1.11 -0.37
C LEU A 82 -16.88 -0.59 -0.95
N THR A 83 -16.89 0.66 -1.36
CA THR A 83 -17.92 1.13 -2.29
C THR A 83 -17.67 0.57 -3.69
N PRO A 84 -18.72 0.48 -4.56
CA PRO A 84 -18.53 0.07 -5.94
C PRO A 84 -17.52 0.92 -6.73
N GLU A 85 -17.39 2.20 -6.39
CA GLU A 85 -16.45 3.13 -7.04
C GLU A 85 -15.02 2.85 -6.60
N GLU A 86 -14.78 2.62 -5.32
CA GLU A 86 -13.47 2.23 -4.77
C GLU A 86 -13.01 0.90 -5.35
N PHE A 87 -13.92 -0.09 -5.43
CA PHE A 87 -13.60 -1.38 -6.04
C PHE A 87 -13.17 -1.22 -7.51
N ARG A 88 -13.94 -0.45 -8.31
CA ARG A 88 -13.58 -0.17 -9.71
C ARG A 88 -12.22 0.49 -9.83
N SER A 89 -11.95 1.49 -9.00
CA SER A 89 -10.69 2.24 -9.02
C SER A 89 -9.49 1.35 -8.70
N GLN A 90 -9.60 0.48 -7.71
CA GLN A 90 -8.52 -0.44 -7.33
C GLN A 90 -8.26 -1.50 -8.40
N VAL A 91 -9.33 -2.09 -8.95
CA VAL A 91 -9.20 -3.05 -10.05
C VAL A 91 -8.59 -2.39 -11.28
N GLU A 92 -9.00 -1.16 -11.60
CA GLU A 92 -8.46 -0.44 -12.75
C GLU A 92 -6.97 -0.16 -12.59
N ALA A 93 -6.53 0.33 -11.43
CA ALA A 93 -5.13 0.58 -11.15
C ALA A 93 -4.28 -0.68 -11.33
N ALA A 94 -4.70 -1.79 -10.74
CA ALA A 94 -3.98 -3.06 -10.85
C ALA A 94 -3.95 -3.62 -12.29
N LEU A 95 -5.03 -3.43 -13.07
CA LEU A 95 -5.08 -3.82 -14.49
C LEU A 95 -4.17 -2.96 -15.37
N ILE A 96 -3.98 -1.69 -15.05
CA ILE A 96 -3.07 -0.78 -15.76
C ILE A 96 -1.64 -1.23 -15.55
N VAL A 97 -1.22 -1.46 -14.30
CA VAL A 97 0.14 -1.95 -13.97
C VAL A 97 0.46 -3.22 -14.74
N ARG A 98 -0.45 -4.18 -14.75
CA ARG A 98 -0.28 -5.44 -15.49
C ARG A 98 -0.12 -5.24 -17.00
N ALA A 99 -0.92 -4.35 -17.58
CA ALA A 99 -0.87 -4.06 -19.00
C ALA A 99 0.45 -3.39 -19.42
N ASP A 100 0.91 -2.43 -18.63
CA ASP A 100 2.15 -1.69 -18.87
C ASP A 100 3.38 -2.60 -18.72
N ARG A 101 3.44 -3.40 -17.66
CA ARG A 101 4.52 -4.37 -17.45
C ARG A 101 4.59 -5.40 -18.58
N GLY A 102 3.45 -5.91 -19.03
CA GLY A 102 3.38 -6.84 -20.16
C GLY A 102 3.83 -6.21 -21.48
N ALA A 103 3.57 -4.93 -21.71
CA ALA A 103 4.05 -4.19 -22.87
C ALA A 103 5.57 -4.00 -22.80
N TRP A 104 6.11 -3.61 -21.65
CA TRP A 104 7.54 -3.44 -21.40
C TRP A 104 8.34 -4.73 -21.58
N ILE A 105 7.85 -5.87 -21.03
CA ILE A 105 8.51 -7.19 -21.20
C ILE A 105 8.58 -7.57 -22.67
N ARG A 106 7.50 -7.40 -23.44
CA ARG A 106 7.47 -7.70 -24.88
C ARG A 106 8.43 -6.87 -25.70
N GLU A 107 8.69 -5.63 -25.29
CA GLU A 107 9.56 -4.70 -26.03
C GLU A 107 11.04 -4.90 -25.68
N ARG A 108 11.37 -5.13 -24.40
CA ARG A 108 12.77 -5.16 -23.93
C ARG A 108 13.39 -6.53 -23.81
N VAL A 109 12.60 -7.58 -23.69
CA VAL A 109 13.11 -8.93 -23.46
C VAL A 109 12.37 -9.96 -24.31
N PRO A 110 12.41 -9.83 -25.65
CA PRO A 110 11.77 -10.80 -26.53
C PRO A 110 12.28 -12.24 -26.28
N GLU A 111 13.53 -12.39 -25.82
CA GLU A 111 14.14 -13.69 -25.49
C GLU A 111 13.53 -14.34 -24.23
N LEU A 112 13.02 -13.57 -23.28
CA LEU A 112 12.28 -14.12 -22.12
C LEU A 112 10.92 -14.68 -22.51
N LEU A 113 10.34 -14.23 -23.62
CA LEU A 113 9.08 -14.77 -24.15
C LEU A 113 9.26 -16.16 -24.76
N GLU A 114 10.47 -16.51 -25.20
CA GLU A 114 10.77 -17.85 -25.70
C GLU A 114 11.02 -18.87 -24.59
N LEU A 115 11.30 -18.42 -23.36
CA LEU A 115 11.64 -19.27 -22.22
C LEU A 115 10.47 -19.57 -21.27
N GLY A 116 9.36 -18.87 -21.36
CA GLY A 116 8.23 -19.06 -20.46
C GLY A 116 6.89 -18.83 -21.13
N THR A 117 6.11 -19.88 -21.29
CA THR A 117 4.66 -19.73 -21.39
C THR A 117 4.19 -18.97 -20.15
N ASP A 118 3.51 -17.83 -20.34
CA ASP A 118 2.78 -17.17 -19.27
C ASP A 118 1.97 -18.26 -18.54
N PRO A 119 2.19 -18.48 -17.24
CA PRO A 119 1.45 -19.51 -16.49
C PRO A 119 -0.07 -19.26 -16.52
N ARG A 120 -0.51 -18.12 -17.03
CA ARG A 120 -1.91 -17.69 -17.09
C ARG A 120 -2.27 -17.09 -18.46
N PRO A 121 -2.30 -17.89 -19.51
CA PRO A 121 -2.51 -17.41 -20.88
C PRO A 121 -3.88 -16.78 -21.12
N ASP A 122 -4.86 -17.02 -20.24
CA ASP A 122 -6.22 -16.51 -20.32
C ASP A 122 -6.44 -15.20 -19.53
N LEU A 123 -5.46 -14.73 -18.76
CA LEU A 123 -5.58 -13.53 -17.94
C LEU A 123 -5.84 -12.25 -18.76
N PRO A 124 -5.23 -12.02 -19.93
CA PRO A 124 -5.54 -10.86 -20.77
C PRO A 124 -7.01 -10.82 -21.23
N GLU A 125 -7.58 -11.96 -21.58
CA GLU A 125 -8.98 -12.06 -22.00
C GLU A 125 -9.93 -11.80 -20.82
N ARG A 126 -9.59 -12.31 -19.65
CA ARG A 126 -10.33 -12.06 -18.41
C ARG A 126 -10.31 -10.58 -18.04
N ALA A 127 -9.16 -9.93 -18.14
CA ALA A 127 -8.98 -8.51 -17.88
C ALA A 127 -9.87 -7.65 -18.79
N VAL A 128 -9.88 -7.93 -20.09
CA VAL A 128 -10.73 -7.22 -21.07
C VAL A 128 -12.21 -7.40 -20.73
N GLN A 129 -12.64 -8.60 -20.38
CA GLN A 129 -14.03 -8.85 -20.03
C GLN A 129 -14.45 -8.19 -18.72
N LEU A 130 -13.56 -8.22 -17.72
CA LEU A 130 -13.79 -7.57 -16.42
C LEU A 130 -13.91 -6.04 -16.60
N ARG A 131 -13.02 -5.41 -17.36
CA ARG A 131 -13.10 -3.97 -17.67
C ARG A 131 -14.46 -3.60 -18.27
N ARG A 132 -14.94 -4.41 -19.22
CA ARG A 132 -16.24 -4.20 -19.85
C ARG A 132 -17.40 -4.28 -18.83
N TRP A 133 -17.38 -5.26 -17.94
CA TRP A 133 -18.43 -5.43 -16.94
C TRP A 133 -18.42 -4.34 -15.87
N LEU A 134 -17.24 -3.87 -15.48
CA LEU A 134 -17.10 -2.78 -14.52
C LEU A 134 -17.36 -1.39 -15.13
N GLY A 135 -17.57 -1.31 -16.46
CA GLY A 135 -17.75 -0.04 -17.16
C GLY A 135 -16.47 0.80 -17.21
N LEU A 136 -15.31 0.16 -17.06
CA LEU A 136 -14.02 0.83 -17.15
C LEU A 136 -13.67 1.15 -18.61
N PRO A 137 -12.97 2.27 -18.89
CA PRO A 137 -12.54 2.61 -20.24
C PRO A 137 -11.67 1.49 -20.84
N ALA A 138 -11.70 1.37 -22.17
CA ALA A 138 -10.77 0.51 -22.86
C ALA A 138 -9.34 0.99 -22.54
N TYR A 139 -8.46 0.05 -22.24
CA TYR A 139 -7.05 0.39 -22.08
C TYR A 139 -6.49 0.82 -23.43
N GLU A 140 -6.17 2.08 -23.55
CA GLU A 140 -5.36 2.59 -24.65
C GLU A 140 -3.92 2.68 -24.14
N PRO A 141 -2.99 1.89 -24.71
CA PRO A 141 -1.56 2.06 -24.38
C PRO A 141 -1.19 3.51 -24.66
N LEU A 142 -0.58 4.16 -23.67
CA LEU A 142 -0.08 5.52 -23.89
C LEU A 142 0.86 5.57 -25.11
N PRO A 143 0.79 6.62 -25.94
CA PRO A 143 1.68 6.75 -27.07
C PRO A 143 3.13 6.65 -26.60
N ARG A 144 3.92 5.84 -27.32
CA ARG A 144 5.32 5.54 -27.00
C ARG A 144 6.09 6.82 -26.69
N MET A 145 6.33 7.05 -25.42
CA MET A 145 7.37 7.99 -25.01
C MET A 145 8.72 7.28 -25.00
N SER A 146 9.76 8.03 -25.26
CA SER A 146 11.15 7.58 -25.37
C SER A 146 11.54 6.58 -24.28
N THR A 147 12.35 5.60 -24.63
CA THR A 147 12.78 4.42 -23.87
C THR A 147 13.48 4.68 -22.50
N ALA A 148 13.31 5.82 -21.89
CA ALA A 148 13.96 6.23 -20.65
C ALA A 148 13.00 6.43 -19.46
N ASP A 149 11.69 6.63 -19.68
CA ASP A 149 10.79 6.97 -18.58
C ASP A 149 9.76 5.87 -18.36
N PRO A 150 9.65 5.32 -17.14
CA PRO A 150 8.50 4.53 -16.74
C PRO A 150 7.23 5.39 -16.86
N LEU A 151 6.18 4.83 -17.46
CA LEU A 151 4.93 5.54 -17.71
C LEU A 151 4.35 6.01 -16.38
N PRO A 152 4.05 7.29 -16.21
CA PRO A 152 3.40 7.76 -15.00
C PRO A 152 2.01 7.11 -14.92
N LEU A 153 1.78 6.31 -13.90
CA LEU A 153 0.43 5.87 -13.54
C LEU A 153 -0.45 7.10 -13.36
N VAL A 154 -1.60 7.12 -14.02
CA VAL A 154 -2.53 8.23 -13.87
C VAL A 154 -3.10 8.16 -12.46
N LEU A 155 -2.75 9.15 -11.66
CA LEU A 155 -3.33 9.27 -10.34
C LEU A 155 -4.84 9.49 -10.45
N PRO A 156 -5.65 8.86 -9.60
CA PRO A 156 -7.06 9.15 -9.53
C PRO A 156 -7.27 10.63 -9.14
N PRO A 157 -8.40 11.23 -9.56
CA PRO A 157 -8.75 12.55 -9.09
C PRO A 157 -8.86 12.55 -7.56
N PRO A 158 -8.63 13.70 -6.91
CA PRO A 158 -8.81 13.83 -5.47
C PRO A 158 -10.21 13.34 -5.05
N VAL A 159 -10.26 12.44 -4.08
CA VAL A 159 -11.51 11.95 -3.49
C VAL A 159 -12.07 12.96 -2.49
N PRO A 160 -13.39 12.89 -2.14
CA PRO A 160 -13.93 13.69 -1.06
C PRO A 160 -13.10 13.56 0.21
N VAL A 161 -12.80 14.70 0.84
CA VAL A 161 -11.92 14.73 2.01
C VAL A 161 -12.54 13.99 3.19
N THR A 162 -11.82 13.03 3.71
CA THR A 162 -12.18 12.19 4.86
C THR A 162 -10.99 12.02 5.80
N GLY A 163 -11.12 11.24 6.87
CA GLY A 163 -10.02 10.81 7.71
C GLY A 163 -9.61 9.37 7.43
N PHE A 164 -8.36 9.08 7.63
CA PHE A 164 -7.80 7.73 7.65
C PHE A 164 -7.22 7.41 9.01
N ARG A 165 -7.49 6.19 9.49
CA ARG A 165 -6.73 5.57 10.57
C ARG A 165 -5.64 4.71 9.94
N LEU A 166 -4.40 5.00 10.31
CA LEU A 166 -3.21 4.32 9.83
C LEU A 166 -2.60 3.47 10.93
N ALA A 167 -2.21 2.25 10.61
CA ALA A 167 -1.19 1.52 11.37
C ALA A 167 0.14 1.71 10.64
N VAL A 168 1.13 2.20 11.35
CA VAL A 168 2.48 2.44 10.86
C VAL A 168 3.44 1.64 11.71
N ALA A 169 4.16 0.70 11.10
CA ALA A 169 5.16 -0.12 11.78
C ALA A 169 6.54 0.13 11.18
N LEU A 170 7.54 0.27 12.04
CA LEU A 170 8.95 0.32 11.66
C LEU A 170 9.46 -1.10 11.49
N SER A 171 10.10 -1.38 10.33
CA SER A 171 10.74 -2.67 10.02
C SER A 171 9.81 -3.89 10.02
N GLU A 172 10.32 -5.08 10.24
CA GLU A 172 9.60 -6.34 10.03
C GLU A 172 8.52 -6.63 11.09
N PRO A 173 7.53 -7.51 10.79
CA PRO A 173 6.32 -7.70 11.59
C PRO A 173 6.52 -8.11 13.05
N ASP A 174 7.69 -8.65 13.40
CA ASP A 174 8.00 -9.14 14.74
C ASP A 174 8.62 -8.08 15.68
N ASP A 175 9.01 -6.93 15.13
CA ASP A 175 9.60 -5.85 15.93
C ASP A 175 8.57 -4.74 16.15
N ALA A 176 7.91 -4.83 17.27
CA ALA A 176 6.72 -4.10 17.67
C ALA A 176 6.89 -2.57 17.87
N ILE A 177 7.74 -1.89 17.09
CA ILE A 177 7.78 -0.41 17.09
C ILE A 177 6.73 0.09 16.11
N TRP A 178 5.57 0.45 16.62
CA TRP A 178 4.47 0.89 15.77
C TRP A 178 3.70 2.08 16.37
N ARG A 179 2.96 2.77 15.49
CA ARG A 179 2.05 3.87 15.85
C ARG A 179 0.73 3.70 15.11
N ARG A 180 -0.38 4.04 15.77
CA ARG A 180 -1.70 4.16 15.16
C ARG A 180 -2.08 5.62 15.11
N LEU A 181 -2.23 6.15 13.90
CA LEU A 181 -2.44 7.58 13.66
C LEU A 181 -3.79 7.83 13.00
N GLU A 182 -4.41 8.97 13.31
CA GLU A 182 -5.50 9.51 12.49
C GLU A 182 -5.01 10.75 11.75
N VAL A 183 -5.21 10.75 10.42
CA VAL A 183 -4.77 11.80 9.52
C VAL A 183 -5.86 12.15 8.52
N ARG A 184 -5.77 13.33 7.90
CA ARG A 184 -6.67 13.74 6.82
C ARG A 184 -6.27 13.08 5.50
N SER A 185 -7.25 12.75 4.65
CA SER A 185 -6.98 12.19 3.33
C SER A 185 -6.39 13.20 2.34
N ASP A 186 -6.59 14.50 2.58
CA ASP A 186 -6.07 15.59 1.76
C ASP A 186 -4.66 16.05 2.16
N VAL A 187 -4.03 15.40 3.14
CA VAL A 187 -2.61 15.63 3.42
C VAL A 187 -1.78 15.18 2.23
N THR A 188 -0.82 16.00 1.80
CA THR A 188 0.15 15.59 0.77
C THR A 188 1.08 14.50 1.31
N LEU A 189 1.75 13.75 0.44
CA LEU A 189 2.73 12.76 0.91
C LEU A 189 3.90 13.45 1.63
N ALA A 190 4.32 14.63 1.18
CA ALA A 190 5.28 15.48 1.92
C ALA A 190 4.75 15.87 3.31
N GLY A 191 3.47 16.21 3.42
CA GLY A 191 2.82 16.44 4.71
C GLY A 191 2.74 15.19 5.59
N LEU A 192 2.48 14.03 4.97
CA LEU A 192 2.49 12.74 5.68
C LEU A 192 3.88 12.40 6.20
N HIS A 193 4.96 12.65 5.42
CA HIS A 193 6.33 12.52 5.88
C HIS A 193 6.58 13.29 7.20
N ARG A 194 6.18 14.57 7.26
CA ARG A 194 6.33 15.38 8.48
C ARG A 194 5.56 14.80 9.67
N ILE A 195 4.37 14.25 9.43
CA ILE A 195 3.58 13.55 10.46
C ILE A 195 4.32 12.30 10.96
N LEU A 196 4.86 11.51 10.06
CA LEU A 196 5.61 10.30 10.38
C LEU A 196 6.91 10.62 11.11
N ALA A 197 7.67 11.62 10.64
CA ALA A 197 8.88 12.09 11.32
C ALA A 197 8.57 12.52 12.76
N ALA A 198 7.51 13.31 12.99
CA ALA A 198 7.08 13.70 14.32
C ALA A 198 6.63 12.50 15.19
N ALA A 199 5.95 11.51 14.60
CA ALA A 199 5.46 10.34 15.31
C ALA A 199 6.58 9.36 15.74
N PHE A 200 7.69 9.33 14.99
CA PHE A 200 8.84 8.47 15.24
C PHE A 200 10.09 9.22 15.69
N ASP A 201 9.95 10.49 16.09
CA ASP A 201 11.04 11.33 16.60
C ASP A 201 12.24 11.47 15.64
N ARG A 202 11.94 11.66 14.34
CA ARG A 202 12.94 11.80 13.27
C ARG A 202 12.99 13.25 12.76
N ASP A 203 14.09 13.62 12.08
CA ASP A 203 14.21 14.94 11.46
C ASP A 203 13.35 15.01 10.18
N GLU A 204 12.47 16.01 10.09
CA GLU A 204 11.63 16.26 8.90
C GLU A 204 12.44 16.66 7.65
N ARG A 205 13.74 16.80 7.73
CA ARG A 205 14.63 17.12 6.61
C ARG A 205 15.30 15.89 6.03
N GLU A 206 15.13 14.72 6.65
CA GLU A 206 15.67 13.48 6.12
C GLU A 206 15.14 13.19 4.72
N TYR A 207 16.00 12.63 3.85
CA TYR A 207 15.54 12.13 2.56
C TYR A 207 14.48 11.05 2.79
N HIS A 208 13.41 11.14 2.01
CA HIS A 208 12.32 10.18 2.13
C HIS A 208 11.69 9.83 0.79
N ARG A 209 11.06 8.66 0.77
CA ARG A 209 10.38 8.12 -0.39
C ARG A 209 9.15 7.32 0.04
N PHE A 210 8.06 7.51 -0.70
CA PHE A 210 6.88 6.66 -0.61
C PHE A 210 6.82 5.73 -1.79
N GLU A 211 6.54 4.47 -1.53
CA GLU A 211 6.23 3.48 -2.53
C GLU A 211 4.76 3.09 -2.42
N THR A 212 4.02 3.26 -3.51
CA THR A 212 2.56 3.07 -3.57
C THR A 212 2.18 2.22 -4.77
N THR A 213 0.91 1.83 -4.87
CA THR A 213 0.36 1.20 -6.07
C THR A 213 0.50 2.06 -7.33
N TYR A 214 0.71 3.36 -7.18
CA TYR A 214 0.84 4.31 -8.30
C TYR A 214 2.29 4.69 -8.59
N GLY A 215 3.26 3.99 -8.02
CA GLY A 215 4.70 4.23 -8.17
C GLY A 215 5.33 4.94 -6.98
N GLY A 216 6.56 5.40 -7.16
CA GLY A 216 7.34 6.11 -6.16
C GLY A 216 7.03 7.60 -6.11
N PHE A 217 7.16 8.17 -4.91
CA PHE A 217 7.04 9.60 -4.65
C PHE A 217 8.12 10.02 -3.67
N SER A 218 8.84 11.09 -3.97
CA SER A 218 9.92 11.59 -3.12
C SER A 218 10.08 13.12 -3.21
N VAL A 219 10.80 13.67 -2.27
CA VAL A 219 11.17 15.09 -2.29
C VAL A 219 12.07 15.43 -3.47
N ASP A 220 12.84 14.48 -3.95
CA ASP A 220 13.72 14.61 -5.12
C ASP A 220 13.35 13.58 -6.19
N ALA A 221 12.30 13.87 -6.93
CA ALA A 221 11.82 13.03 -8.04
C ALA A 221 12.83 12.86 -9.19
N GLN A 222 13.94 13.59 -9.17
CA GLN A 222 14.99 13.49 -10.20
C GLN A 222 16.08 12.46 -9.83
N SER A 223 16.23 12.15 -8.56
CA SER A 223 17.26 11.22 -8.08
C SER A 223 16.87 9.74 -8.22
N SER A 224 15.57 9.45 -8.30
CA SER A 224 15.04 8.09 -8.50
C SER A 224 14.33 7.99 -9.84
N GLU A 225 14.75 7.08 -10.70
CA GLU A 225 14.18 6.90 -12.03
C GLU A 225 12.70 6.52 -11.93
N GLY A 226 11.80 7.45 -12.30
CA GLY A 226 10.35 7.27 -12.33
C GLY A 226 9.58 7.76 -11.13
N ASP A 227 10.21 8.32 -10.10
CA ASP A 227 9.51 8.92 -8.98
C ASP A 227 8.87 10.26 -9.38
N ARG A 228 7.84 10.66 -8.63
CA ARG A 228 7.14 11.93 -8.74
C ARG A 228 7.28 12.74 -7.46
N PHE A 229 7.01 14.04 -7.55
CA PHE A 229 7.05 14.91 -6.37
C PHE A 229 5.92 14.56 -5.40
N ASP A 230 6.28 14.41 -4.14
CA ASP A 230 5.40 14.02 -3.05
C ASP A 230 4.53 15.17 -2.50
N ASP A 231 4.88 16.41 -2.79
CA ASP A 231 4.12 17.60 -2.41
C ASP A 231 2.92 17.90 -3.33
N GLU A 232 2.88 17.28 -4.52
CA GLU A 232 1.80 17.43 -5.49
C GLU A 232 0.68 16.38 -5.34
N VAL A 233 0.88 15.36 -4.48
CA VAL A 233 0.01 14.20 -4.37
C VAL A 233 -0.50 14.04 -2.95
N THR A 234 -1.81 13.84 -2.82
CA THR A 234 -2.43 13.59 -1.51
C THR A 234 -2.52 12.11 -1.17
N LEU A 235 -2.52 11.82 0.12
CA LEU A 235 -2.71 10.45 0.63
C LEU A 235 -3.98 9.81 0.05
N GLY A 236 -5.10 10.55 -0.02
CA GLY A 236 -6.36 10.04 -0.57
C GLY A 236 -6.34 9.75 -2.07
N GLN A 237 -5.32 10.21 -2.81
CA GLN A 237 -5.15 9.82 -4.21
C GLN A 237 -4.42 8.49 -4.37
N VAL A 238 -3.52 8.16 -3.46
CA VAL A 238 -2.73 6.92 -3.52
C VAL A 238 -3.33 5.78 -2.68
N VAL A 239 -4.20 6.11 -1.73
CA VAL A 239 -4.94 5.11 -0.94
C VAL A 239 -6.41 5.52 -0.87
N THR A 240 -7.30 4.60 -1.19
CA THR A 240 -8.74 4.88 -1.28
C THR A 240 -9.59 4.08 -0.30
N SER A 241 -9.01 3.06 0.36
CA SER A 241 -9.80 2.15 1.20
C SER A 241 -8.96 1.45 2.27
N PRO A 242 -9.63 0.95 3.32
CA PRO A 242 -9.03 0.05 4.28
C PRO A 242 -8.37 -1.17 3.61
N GLY A 243 -7.25 -1.62 4.17
CA GLY A 243 -6.44 -2.69 3.61
C GLY A 243 -5.34 -2.22 2.65
N HIS A 244 -5.44 -1.01 2.09
CA HIS A 244 -4.36 -0.42 1.30
C HIS A 244 -3.09 -0.27 2.13
N ARG A 245 -1.98 -0.54 1.47
CA ARG A 245 -0.64 -0.42 2.05
C ARG A 245 0.21 0.50 1.20
N LEU A 246 1.15 1.15 1.84
CA LEU A 246 2.26 1.85 1.21
C LEU A 246 3.51 1.64 2.07
N VAL A 247 4.65 1.73 1.42
CA VAL A 247 5.95 1.73 2.08
C VAL A 247 6.42 3.17 2.18
N TYR A 248 6.92 3.54 3.33
CA TYR A 248 7.61 4.79 3.54
C TYR A 248 9.05 4.49 3.95
N GLU A 249 9.98 5.06 3.24
CA GLU A 249 11.41 4.99 3.51
C GLU A 249 11.90 6.38 3.91
N ALA A 250 12.61 6.46 5.03
CA ALA A 250 13.31 7.67 5.47
C ALA A 250 14.74 7.27 5.80
N GLU A 251 15.72 7.81 5.06
CA GLU A 251 17.10 7.34 5.07
C GLU A 251 17.16 5.80 4.94
N SER A 252 17.70 5.10 5.93
CA SER A 252 17.78 3.64 5.93
C SER A 252 16.60 2.95 6.63
N TRP A 253 15.62 3.72 7.10
CA TRP A 253 14.48 3.19 7.84
C TRP A 253 13.27 2.98 6.96
N ARG A 254 12.75 1.76 6.95
CA ARG A 254 11.56 1.38 6.21
C ARG A 254 10.38 1.22 7.15
N HIS A 255 9.25 1.83 6.78
CA HIS A 255 8.00 1.75 7.52
C HIS A 255 6.91 1.16 6.64
N TRP A 256 6.15 0.24 7.19
CA TRP A 256 4.95 -0.28 6.58
C TRP A 256 3.75 0.53 7.07
N ILE A 257 3.00 1.10 6.13
CA ILE A 257 1.79 1.86 6.44
C ILE A 257 0.59 1.10 5.91
N ARG A 258 -0.37 0.81 6.78
CA ARG A 258 -1.63 0.19 6.43
C ARG A 258 -2.79 1.08 6.79
N ILE A 259 -3.75 1.24 5.86
CA ILE A 259 -5.02 1.90 6.16
C ILE A 259 -5.91 0.91 6.90
N GLU A 260 -6.21 1.18 8.17
CA GLU A 260 -7.08 0.34 8.98
C GLU A 260 -8.55 0.67 8.76
N GLN A 261 -8.86 1.97 8.68
CA GLN A 261 -10.24 2.43 8.66
C GLN A 261 -10.38 3.83 8.05
N LEU A 262 -11.52 4.06 7.37
CA LEU A 262 -12.01 5.40 7.09
C LEU A 262 -12.67 5.95 8.36
N VAL A 263 -12.33 7.17 8.74
CA VAL A 263 -12.86 7.84 9.93
C VAL A 263 -13.44 9.20 9.59
N ALA A 264 -14.19 9.78 10.51
CA ALA A 264 -14.61 11.17 10.37
C ALA A 264 -13.40 12.08 10.23
N LEU A 265 -13.53 13.15 9.44
CA LEU A 265 -12.43 14.07 9.15
C LEU A 265 -11.82 14.62 10.45
N PRO A 266 -10.55 14.31 10.77
CA PRO A 266 -9.89 14.86 11.95
C PRO A 266 -9.55 16.34 11.76
N GLY A 267 -9.51 17.11 12.84
CA GLY A 267 -9.08 18.51 12.79
C GLY A 267 -7.58 18.66 12.59
N ALA A 268 -6.81 17.81 13.24
CA ALA A 268 -5.35 17.72 13.19
C ALA A 268 -4.91 16.26 13.23
N PRO A 269 -3.68 15.92 12.81
CA PRO A 269 -3.15 14.58 13.01
C PRO A 269 -3.04 14.26 14.50
N SER A 270 -3.33 13.00 14.87
CA SER A 270 -3.27 12.54 16.25
C SER A 270 -2.77 11.10 16.33
N CYS A 271 -2.10 10.78 17.42
CA CYS A 271 -1.72 9.43 17.78
C CYS A 271 -2.80 8.80 18.64
N LEU A 272 -3.29 7.62 18.29
CA LEU A 272 -4.29 6.89 19.07
C LEU A 272 -3.63 5.92 20.04
N ASP A 273 -2.55 5.25 19.54
CA ASP A 273 -1.90 4.16 20.24
C ASP A 273 -0.52 3.91 19.65
N GLY A 274 0.32 3.12 20.32
CA GLY A 274 1.63 2.75 19.84
C GLY A 274 2.35 1.86 20.84
N GLU A 275 3.51 1.38 20.44
CA GLU A 275 4.36 0.52 21.27
C GLU A 275 5.82 0.79 20.97
N ARG A 276 6.64 0.76 22.02
CA ARG A 276 8.10 0.89 22.02
C ARG A 276 8.62 2.25 21.53
N ALA A 277 9.83 2.56 21.95
CA ALA A 277 10.55 3.74 21.50
C ALA A 277 11.02 3.59 20.05
N ALA A 278 10.97 4.67 19.30
CA ALA A 278 11.66 4.70 18.00
C ALA A 278 13.19 4.71 18.24
N PRO A 279 13.99 4.18 17.30
CA PRO A 279 15.44 4.22 17.40
C PRO A 279 15.94 5.66 17.59
N PRO A 280 16.96 5.89 18.42
CA PRO A 280 17.62 7.20 18.53
C PRO A 280 18.10 7.71 17.16
N ALA A 281 18.21 9.03 17.02
CA ALA A 281 18.65 9.65 15.76
C ALA A 281 20.08 9.23 15.37
N GLU A 282 20.90 8.89 16.35
CA GLU A 282 22.26 8.41 16.20
C GLU A 282 22.34 6.99 15.59
N CYS A 283 21.28 6.21 15.70
CA CYS A 283 21.15 4.95 14.97
C CYS A 283 20.73 5.24 13.52
N GLU A 284 21.69 5.13 12.61
CA GLU A 284 21.45 5.43 11.20
C GLU A 284 20.67 4.33 10.48
N ASP A 285 20.75 3.08 10.97
CA ASP A 285 20.15 1.91 10.33
C ASP A 285 19.75 0.81 11.34
N HIS A 286 19.14 -0.26 10.84
CA HIS A 286 18.75 -1.40 11.66
C HIS A 286 19.94 -2.09 12.35
N PRO A 287 21.09 -2.38 11.70
CA PRO A 287 22.25 -2.93 12.37
C PRO A 287 22.75 -2.10 13.57
N SER A 288 22.82 -0.78 13.43
CA SER A 288 23.24 0.10 14.54
C SER A 288 22.26 0.08 15.70
N PHE A 289 20.96 -0.05 15.41
CA PHE A 289 19.96 -0.20 16.46
C PHE A 289 20.02 -1.57 17.15
N GLU A 290 20.28 -2.66 16.42
CA GLU A 290 20.52 -3.97 17.02
C GLU A 290 21.75 -3.95 17.94
N MET A 291 22.85 -3.28 17.54
CA MET A 291 24.02 -3.10 18.38
C MET A 291 23.69 -2.32 19.66
N LEU A 292 22.89 -1.26 19.56
CA LEU A 292 22.38 -0.51 20.71
C LEU A 292 21.59 -1.41 21.68
N LEU A 293 20.65 -2.19 21.15
CA LEU A 293 19.83 -3.10 21.96
C LEU A 293 20.67 -4.19 22.65
N GLU A 294 21.74 -4.66 22.01
CA GLU A 294 22.66 -5.62 22.63
C GLU A 294 23.50 -4.96 23.74
N ALA A 295 24.02 -3.76 23.50
CA ALA A 295 24.77 -3.01 24.50
C ALA A 295 23.93 -2.67 25.74
N LEU A 296 22.63 -2.41 25.58
CA LEU A 296 21.71 -2.16 26.68
C LEU A 296 21.49 -3.36 27.62
N ARG A 297 21.86 -4.59 27.19
CA ARG A 297 21.78 -5.79 28.05
C ARG A 297 22.85 -5.84 29.13
N ASP A 298 24.01 -5.26 28.85
CA ASP A 298 25.09 -5.11 29.84
C ASP A 298 25.71 -3.71 29.75
N PRO A 299 25.01 -2.67 30.26
CA PRO A 299 25.42 -1.28 30.10
C PRO A 299 26.61 -0.86 30.95
N TYR A 300 27.15 -1.77 31.78
CA TYR A 300 28.30 -1.52 32.67
C TYR A 300 29.60 -2.12 32.12
N ASP A 301 29.58 -2.76 30.98
CA ASP A 301 30.78 -3.17 30.26
C ASP A 301 31.41 -1.93 29.59
N GLU A 302 32.77 -1.80 29.69
CA GLU A 302 33.46 -0.62 29.15
C GLU A 302 33.26 -0.42 27.64
N GLU A 303 33.20 -1.51 26.86
CA GLU A 303 32.97 -1.42 25.39
C GLU A 303 31.53 -1.00 25.09
N ASN A 304 30.60 -1.47 25.89
CA ASN A 304 29.19 -1.11 25.76
C ASN A 304 28.91 0.34 26.21
N GLU A 305 29.61 0.85 27.22
CA GLU A 305 29.44 2.24 27.66
C GLU A 305 29.79 3.24 26.54
N GLU A 306 30.89 2.98 25.82
CA GLU A 306 31.33 3.81 24.69
C GLU A 306 30.30 3.72 23.53
N LEU A 307 29.81 2.51 23.22
CA LEU A 307 28.81 2.27 22.18
C LEU A 307 27.44 2.90 22.52
N LEU A 308 27.01 2.86 23.77
CA LEU A 308 25.81 3.52 24.25
C LEU A 308 25.89 5.05 24.14
N GLU A 309 27.08 5.64 24.36
CA GLU A 309 27.27 7.07 24.13
C GLU A 309 27.19 7.42 22.63
N GLU A 310 27.83 6.61 21.78
CA GLU A 310 27.85 6.82 20.32
C GLU A 310 26.47 6.68 19.69
N LEU A 311 25.66 5.71 20.11
CA LEU A 311 24.37 5.38 19.52
C LEU A 311 23.16 6.03 20.23
N GLY A 312 23.40 7.00 21.12
CA GLY A 312 22.31 7.70 21.83
C GLY A 312 21.59 6.84 22.87
N GLY A 313 22.25 5.77 23.37
CA GLY A 313 21.68 4.82 24.31
C GLY A 313 21.64 5.27 25.77
N GLN A 314 22.26 6.40 26.12
CA GLN A 314 22.26 6.90 27.49
C GLN A 314 20.84 7.31 27.93
N GLY A 315 20.23 6.50 28.81
CA GLY A 315 18.86 6.71 29.30
C GLY A 315 17.77 6.32 28.30
N PHE A 316 18.12 5.69 27.19
CA PHE A 316 17.17 5.15 26.25
C PHE A 316 16.51 3.89 26.82
N ASP A 317 15.18 3.86 26.81
CA ASP A 317 14.37 2.70 27.18
C ASP A 317 13.62 2.22 25.92
N PRO A 318 14.00 1.09 25.32
CA PRO A 318 13.38 0.58 24.09
C PRO A 318 11.92 0.20 24.28
N GLU A 319 11.47 -0.10 25.49
CA GLU A 319 10.08 -0.44 25.78
C GLU A 319 9.20 0.80 26.07
N TRP A 320 9.81 1.99 26.12
CA TRP A 320 9.07 3.20 26.43
C TRP A 320 8.24 3.69 25.24
N PHE A 321 6.99 4.04 25.50
CA PHE A 321 6.12 4.75 24.58
C PHE A 321 5.20 5.69 25.36
N ASP A 322 5.10 6.92 24.91
CA ASP A 322 4.19 7.91 25.49
C ASP A 322 3.41 8.61 24.37
N LYS A 323 2.13 8.27 24.29
CA LYS A 323 1.18 8.82 23.33
C LYS A 323 1.07 10.35 23.43
N GLU A 324 1.11 10.92 24.65
CA GLU A 324 0.93 12.35 24.86
C GLU A 324 2.12 13.12 24.30
N VAL A 325 3.32 12.59 24.43
CA VAL A 325 4.54 13.16 23.83
C VAL A 325 4.44 13.15 22.30
N VAL A 326 3.94 12.08 21.71
CA VAL A 326 3.73 12.01 20.26
C VAL A 326 2.67 13.04 19.82
N ASP A 327 1.56 13.15 20.52
CA ASP A 327 0.50 14.13 20.23
C ASP A 327 1.01 15.58 20.35
N GLU A 328 1.87 15.89 21.34
CA GLU A 328 2.51 17.20 21.47
C GLU A 328 3.40 17.55 20.25
N ARG A 329 4.13 16.56 19.73
CA ARG A 329 4.94 16.75 18.51
C ARG A 329 4.05 16.97 17.29
N LEU A 330 3.00 16.17 17.13
CA LEU A 330 2.04 16.31 16.02
C LEU A 330 1.32 17.66 16.06
N ALA A 331 0.98 18.16 17.24
CA ALA A 331 0.33 19.48 17.40
C ALA A 331 1.19 20.66 16.90
N ARG A 332 2.52 20.50 16.85
CA ARG A 332 3.44 21.54 16.32
C ARG A 332 3.42 21.65 14.80
N LEU A 333 2.84 20.68 14.11
CA LEU A 333 2.72 20.67 12.64
C LEU A 333 1.48 21.43 12.15
N SER A 334 0.61 21.89 13.06
CA SER A 334 -0.69 22.51 12.76
C SER A 334 -0.59 24.02 12.50
#